data_2df17a944a80769fb7e1ed6a06551c45
#
_entry.id   2df17a944a80769fb7e1ed6a06551c45
#
_cell.length_a   1.000
_cell.length_b   1.000
_cell.length_c   1.000
_cell.angle_alpha   90.00
_cell.angle_beta   90.00
_cell.angle_gamma   90.00
#
_symmetry.space_group_name_H-M   'P 1'
#
loop_
_entity.id
_entity.type
_entity.pdbx_description
1 polymer ?
#
loop_
_entity_poly.entity_id
_entity_poly.type
_entity_poly.pdbx_seq_one_letter_code
_entity_poly.pdbx_strand_id
1 'polypeptide(L)'
;MKLTLYILTLAAGLLFLSSCEKKDVLKGVDELAHHYYVLFVPNNNTGITVTRSQTALVKLPIQFYSTYTRDYDAVCKYAVTVYGQTAPAVRGVDYDVVDKNGVTIPSADSSYSIIFPKAIQAKDTIYLKMLNNPATGVRKFEEQLLDNITPQFDVDIFSTAFRRPIQIN
;
A
#
# COMPACT_ATOMS: atom_id res chain seq x y z
N MET A 1 -61.08 30.69 2.04
CA MET A 1 -60.28 30.56 0.85
C MET A 1 -58.75 30.88 1.05
N LYS A 2 -58.41 31.95 1.76
CA LYS A 2 -56.97 32.30 1.96
C LYS A 2 -56.18 31.30 2.84
N LEU A 3 -56.82 30.74 3.87
CA LEU A 3 -56.16 29.78 4.80
C LEU A 3 -55.83 28.44 4.14
N THR A 4 -56.71 27.93 3.27
CA THR A 4 -56.52 26.70 2.51
C THR A 4 -55.37 26.80 1.52
N LEU A 5 -55.15 27.98 0.95
CA LEU A 5 -54.05 28.22 0.01
C LEU A 5 -52.67 28.19 0.74
N TYR A 6 -52.59 28.75 1.95
CA TYR A 6 -51.34 28.72 2.76
C TYR A 6 -50.97 27.30 3.24
N ILE A 7 -51.96 26.48 3.58
CA ILE A 7 -51.70 25.08 3.97
C ILE A 7 -51.20 24.27 2.78
N LEU A 8 -51.75 24.51 1.59
CA LEU A 8 -51.34 23.80 0.37
C LEU A 8 -49.89 24.15 -0.05
N THR A 9 -49.53 25.45 0.07
CA THR A 9 -48.14 25.89 -0.25
C THR A 9 -47.13 25.41 0.78
N LEU A 10 -47.50 25.32 2.07
CA LEU A 10 -46.66 24.80 3.11
C LEU A 10 -46.41 23.27 2.94
N ALA A 11 -47.44 22.52 2.59
CA ALA A 11 -47.36 21.09 2.32
C ALA A 11 -46.49 20.77 1.07
N ALA A 12 -46.62 21.59 0.01
CA ALA A 12 -45.78 21.45 -1.18
C ALA A 12 -44.29 21.75 -0.88
N GLY A 13 -43.99 22.74 -0.03
CA GLY A 13 -42.62 23.06 0.40
C GLY A 13 -41.94 21.96 1.19
N LEU A 14 -42.68 21.20 2.00
CA LEU A 14 -42.14 20.08 2.78
C LEU A 14 -41.78 18.85 1.94
N LEU A 15 -42.43 18.68 0.77
CA LEU A 15 -42.13 17.55 -0.13
C LEU A 15 -40.80 17.71 -0.89
N PHE A 16 -40.24 18.92 -0.98
CA PHE A 16 -38.97 19.15 -1.63
C PHE A 16 -37.76 18.98 -0.69
N LEU A 17 -37.97 18.85 0.61
CA LEU A 17 -36.87 18.69 1.58
C LEU A 17 -36.46 17.22 1.79
N SER A 18 -37.20 16.25 1.27
CA SER A 18 -36.88 14.82 1.42
C SER A 18 -36.01 14.22 0.31
N SER A 19 -35.51 15.02 -0.63
CA SER A 19 -34.77 14.53 -1.81
C SER A 19 -33.26 14.76 -1.72
N CYS A 20 -32.68 14.69 -0.54
CA CYS A 20 -31.24 14.57 -0.41
C CYS A 20 -30.93 13.34 0.44
N GLU A 21 -31.39 12.15 0.05
CA GLU A 21 -30.63 10.97 0.31
C GLU A 21 -29.33 11.11 -0.49
N LYS A 22 -28.22 11.25 0.23
CA LYS A 22 -26.91 10.90 -0.33
C LYS A 22 -27.02 9.43 -0.74
N LYS A 23 -27.46 9.18 -1.95
CA LYS A 23 -27.20 7.90 -2.60
C LYS A 23 -25.67 7.83 -2.63
N ASP A 24 -25.10 6.94 -1.84
CA ASP A 24 -23.74 6.45 -2.06
C ASP A 24 -23.72 5.94 -3.50
N VAL A 25 -23.33 6.78 -4.43
CA VAL A 25 -23.32 6.51 -5.87
C VAL A 25 -22.40 5.33 -6.21
N LEU A 26 -21.65 4.84 -5.21
CA LEU A 26 -20.71 3.74 -5.32
C LEU A 26 -21.18 2.46 -4.60
N LYS A 27 -22.30 2.46 -3.88
CA LYS A 27 -22.92 1.23 -3.39
C LYS A 27 -23.56 0.50 -4.57
N GLY A 28 -22.91 -0.56 -5.03
CA GLY A 28 -23.43 -1.44 -6.09
C GLY A 28 -22.59 -1.48 -7.36
N VAL A 29 -21.39 -0.90 -7.36
CA VAL A 29 -20.36 -1.21 -8.34
C VAL A 29 -19.45 -2.22 -7.67
N ASP A 30 -19.81 -3.52 -7.75
CA ASP A 30 -19.08 -4.62 -7.13
C ASP A 30 -17.59 -4.63 -7.50
N GLU A 31 -17.25 -4.17 -8.71
CA GLU A 31 -15.87 -4.01 -9.16
C GLU A 31 -15.04 -3.02 -8.32
N LEU A 32 -15.62 -1.99 -7.73
CA LEU A 32 -14.90 -1.01 -6.90
C LEU A 32 -14.99 -1.32 -5.41
N ALA A 33 -15.93 -2.14 -4.99
CA ALA A 33 -16.21 -2.39 -3.57
C ALA A 33 -15.08 -3.16 -2.86
N HIS A 34 -14.27 -3.89 -3.61
CA HIS A 34 -13.19 -4.76 -3.10
C HIS A 34 -11.84 -4.47 -3.71
N HIS A 35 -11.68 -3.35 -4.44
CA HIS A 35 -10.42 -2.88 -4.98
C HIS A 35 -9.75 -1.91 -4.01
N TYR A 36 -8.51 -2.22 -3.66
CA TYR A 36 -7.65 -1.45 -2.77
C TYR A 36 -6.36 -1.11 -3.48
N TYR A 37 -5.63 -0.14 -2.96
CA TYR A 37 -4.39 0.31 -3.57
C TYR A 37 -3.29 0.42 -2.54
N VAL A 38 -2.09 0.04 -2.94
CA VAL A 38 -0.88 0.20 -2.15
C VAL A 38 0.21 0.89 -2.97
N LEU A 39 0.99 1.74 -2.31
CA LEU A 39 2.08 2.47 -2.95
C LEU A 39 3.20 2.79 -1.97
N PHE A 40 4.41 2.99 -2.48
CA PHE A 40 5.51 3.53 -1.70
C PHE A 40 5.34 5.02 -1.41
N VAL A 41 5.82 5.45 -0.24
CA VAL A 41 5.89 6.87 0.14
C VAL A 41 7.36 7.30 0.13
N PRO A 42 7.72 8.38 -0.58
CA PRO A 42 6.89 9.22 -1.45
C PRO A 42 6.34 8.48 -2.66
N ASN A 43 5.23 8.97 -3.21
CA ASN A 43 4.53 8.39 -4.36
C ASN A 43 5.35 8.52 -5.66
N ASN A 44 6.37 7.70 -5.79
CA ASN A 44 7.23 7.61 -6.96
C ASN A 44 8.04 6.31 -6.94
N ASN A 45 8.71 6.01 -8.06
CA ASN A 45 9.62 4.88 -8.21
C ASN A 45 11.11 5.28 -8.05
N THR A 46 11.40 6.37 -7.35
CA THR A 46 12.77 6.86 -7.17
C THR A 46 13.56 5.92 -6.27
N GLY A 47 14.76 5.58 -6.71
CA GLY A 47 15.68 4.75 -5.94
C GLY A 47 16.30 5.48 -4.75
N ILE A 48 16.84 4.70 -3.83
CA ILE A 48 17.61 5.19 -2.69
C ILE A 48 19.02 4.58 -2.70
N THR A 49 19.94 5.29 -2.09
CA THR A 49 21.29 4.81 -1.84
C THR A 49 21.50 4.63 -0.35
N VAL A 50 22.05 3.50 0.04
CA VAL A 50 22.33 3.14 1.43
C VAL A 50 23.81 2.78 1.60
N THR A 51 24.34 2.97 2.79
CA THR A 51 25.71 2.59 3.10
C THR A 51 25.75 1.17 3.68
N ARG A 52 26.66 0.36 3.18
CA ARG A 52 26.83 -1.04 3.60
C ARG A 52 27.03 -1.21 5.09
N SER A 53 27.84 -0.33 5.71
CA SER A 53 28.12 -0.33 7.15
C SER A 53 27.03 0.32 8.00
N GLN A 54 25.91 0.74 7.40
CA GLN A 54 24.81 1.34 8.12
C GLN A 54 24.21 0.36 9.13
N THR A 55 24.13 0.76 10.40
CA THR A 55 23.54 -0.05 11.48
C THR A 55 22.05 0.21 11.67
N ALA A 56 21.58 1.43 11.33
CA ALA A 56 20.18 1.75 11.38
C ALA A 56 19.40 1.02 10.29
N LEU A 57 18.19 0.56 10.60
CA LEU A 57 17.32 -0.07 9.62
C LEU A 57 16.94 0.92 8.52
N VAL A 58 17.03 0.47 7.27
CA VAL A 58 16.47 1.16 6.12
C VAL A 58 14.95 1.05 6.20
N LYS A 59 14.25 2.17 6.07
CA LYS A 59 12.79 2.25 6.17
C LYS A 59 12.20 2.59 4.81
N LEU A 60 11.33 1.74 4.32
CA LEU A 60 10.58 1.95 3.08
C LEU A 60 9.10 2.08 3.42
N PRO A 61 8.62 3.30 3.68
CA PRO A 61 7.22 3.50 4.03
C PRO A 61 6.32 3.20 2.86
N ILE A 62 5.20 2.55 3.14
CA ILE A 62 4.11 2.27 2.21
C ILE A 62 2.81 2.84 2.75
N GLN A 63 1.89 3.12 1.85
CA GLN A 63 0.56 3.58 2.18
C GLN A 63 -0.47 2.73 1.46
N PHE A 64 -1.48 2.32 2.22
CA PHE A 64 -2.63 1.57 1.75
C PHE A 64 -3.86 2.46 1.72
N TYR A 65 -4.70 2.28 0.70
CA TYR A 65 -5.96 2.98 0.50
C TYR A 65 -7.09 1.99 0.22
N SER A 66 -8.23 2.27 0.82
CA SER A 66 -9.49 1.58 0.60
C SER A 66 -10.60 2.62 0.46
N THR A 67 -11.58 2.38 -0.39
CA THR A 67 -12.74 3.27 -0.56
C THR A 67 -13.71 3.14 0.60
N TYR A 68 -13.79 1.96 1.22
CA TYR A 68 -14.74 1.62 2.28
C TYR A 68 -14.06 0.97 3.47
N THR A 69 -14.66 1.13 4.66
CA THR A 69 -14.36 0.28 5.80
C THR A 69 -14.91 -1.13 5.51
N ARG A 70 -14.06 -2.14 5.63
CA ARG A 70 -14.39 -3.54 5.44
C ARG A 70 -14.37 -4.29 6.78
N ASP A 71 -14.98 -5.44 6.83
CA ASP A 71 -15.02 -6.32 8.01
C ASP A 71 -13.88 -7.34 8.06
N TYR A 72 -13.02 -7.36 7.03
CA TYR A 72 -11.85 -8.23 6.91
C TYR A 72 -10.56 -7.42 6.73
N ASP A 73 -9.43 -8.11 6.87
CA ASP A 73 -8.09 -7.55 6.69
C ASP A 73 -7.65 -7.72 5.23
N ALA A 74 -7.12 -6.66 4.63
CA ALA A 74 -6.50 -6.77 3.31
C ALA A 74 -5.01 -7.11 3.46
N VAL A 75 -4.50 -7.92 2.54
CA VAL A 75 -3.11 -8.35 2.51
C VAL A 75 -2.43 -7.74 1.29
N CYS A 76 -1.45 -6.88 1.53
CA CYS A 76 -0.51 -6.41 0.52
C CYS A 76 0.64 -7.41 0.40
N LYS A 77 1.05 -7.72 -0.82
CA LYS A 77 2.25 -8.50 -1.09
C LYS A 77 3.39 -7.62 -1.59
N TYR A 78 4.61 -8.02 -1.25
CA TYR A 78 5.81 -7.40 -1.81
C TYR A 78 6.91 -8.43 -1.99
N ALA A 79 7.87 -8.15 -2.87
CA ALA A 79 8.99 -9.03 -3.14
C ALA A 79 10.27 -8.27 -3.37
N VAL A 80 11.39 -8.94 -3.10
CA VAL A 80 12.72 -8.49 -3.49
C VAL A 80 13.07 -9.06 -4.85
N THR A 81 13.52 -8.22 -5.75
CA THR A 81 13.99 -8.65 -7.07
C THR A 81 15.39 -8.09 -7.38
N VAL A 82 16.17 -8.89 -8.06
CA VAL A 82 17.49 -8.51 -8.60
C VAL A 82 17.50 -8.60 -10.14
N TYR A 83 16.32 -8.83 -10.74
CA TYR A 83 16.18 -8.94 -12.18
C TYR A 83 16.70 -7.70 -12.90
N GLY A 84 17.51 -7.91 -13.94
CA GLY A 84 18.11 -6.82 -14.74
C GLY A 84 19.24 -6.04 -14.03
N GLN A 85 19.65 -6.41 -12.80
CA GLN A 85 20.73 -5.73 -12.10
C GLN A 85 22.10 -6.24 -12.57
N THR A 86 23.02 -5.31 -12.85
CA THR A 86 24.40 -5.65 -13.28
C THR A 86 25.29 -6.09 -12.11
N ALA A 87 24.94 -5.72 -10.88
CA ALA A 87 25.65 -6.05 -9.66
C ALA A 87 24.62 -6.44 -8.57
N PRO A 88 23.98 -7.62 -8.68
CA PRO A 88 22.91 -8.01 -7.78
C PRO A 88 23.37 -8.12 -6.34
N ALA A 89 22.57 -7.58 -5.43
CA ALA A 89 22.75 -7.82 -4.00
C ALA A 89 22.22 -9.19 -3.62
N VAL A 90 22.84 -9.82 -2.64
CA VAL A 90 22.48 -11.17 -2.18
C VAL A 90 21.89 -11.07 -0.79
N ARG A 91 20.63 -11.53 -0.64
CA ARG A 91 19.96 -11.63 0.66
C ARG A 91 20.74 -12.59 1.59
N GLY A 92 20.82 -12.24 2.86
CA GLY A 92 21.60 -12.98 3.86
C GLY A 92 23.12 -12.73 3.78
N VAL A 93 23.57 -11.93 2.80
CA VAL A 93 24.98 -11.56 2.61
C VAL A 93 25.15 -10.04 2.61
N ASP A 94 24.44 -9.34 1.77
CA ASP A 94 24.50 -7.87 1.64
C ASP A 94 23.45 -7.18 2.50
N TYR A 95 22.26 -7.78 2.59
CA TYR A 95 21.12 -7.26 3.33
C TYR A 95 20.20 -8.40 3.77
N ASP A 96 19.23 -8.06 4.64
CA ASP A 96 18.09 -8.93 4.95
C ASP A 96 16.80 -8.13 5.10
N VAL A 97 15.66 -8.78 4.84
CA VAL A 97 14.34 -8.23 5.12
C VAL A 97 14.00 -8.59 6.57
N VAL A 98 13.66 -7.57 7.35
CA VAL A 98 13.49 -7.72 8.81
C VAL A 98 12.21 -7.04 9.28
N ASP A 99 11.77 -7.37 10.47
CA ASP A 99 10.72 -6.65 11.18
C ASP A 99 11.25 -5.32 11.77
N LYS A 100 10.39 -4.56 12.41
CA LYS A 100 10.73 -3.29 13.06
C LYS A 100 11.79 -3.42 14.17
N ASN A 101 12.00 -4.62 14.70
CA ASN A 101 12.97 -4.93 15.75
C ASN A 101 14.30 -5.48 15.16
N GLY A 102 14.39 -5.61 13.84
CA GLY A 102 15.56 -6.14 13.15
C GLY A 102 15.66 -7.66 13.12
N VAL A 103 14.55 -8.37 13.39
CA VAL A 103 14.46 -9.82 13.28
C VAL A 103 14.13 -10.20 11.84
N THR A 104 14.92 -11.11 11.27
CA THR A 104 14.72 -11.58 9.90
C THR A 104 13.33 -12.18 9.68
N ILE A 105 12.65 -11.73 8.65
CA ILE A 105 11.37 -12.29 8.21
C ILE A 105 11.65 -13.43 7.24
N PRO A 106 11.23 -14.67 7.55
CA PRO A 106 11.43 -15.80 6.65
C PRO A 106 10.59 -15.61 5.36
N SER A 107 11.17 -16.05 4.25
CA SER A 107 10.49 -16.10 2.96
C SER A 107 11.01 -17.28 2.17
N ALA A 108 10.11 -18.07 1.60
CA ALA A 108 10.47 -19.23 0.78
C ALA A 108 10.84 -18.83 -0.65
N ASP A 109 10.26 -17.76 -1.19
CA ASP A 109 10.33 -17.35 -2.60
C ASP A 109 10.63 -15.85 -2.79
N SER A 110 11.24 -15.23 -1.77
CA SER A 110 11.51 -13.78 -1.71
C SER A 110 10.25 -12.90 -1.75
N SER A 111 9.08 -13.46 -1.46
CA SER A 111 7.83 -12.73 -1.30
C SER A 111 7.41 -12.64 0.18
N TYR A 112 6.75 -11.54 0.52
CA TYR A 112 6.35 -11.18 1.87
C TYR A 112 4.95 -10.59 1.87
N SER A 113 4.36 -10.47 3.06
CA SER A 113 3.03 -9.91 3.22
C SER A 113 2.97 -8.87 4.33
N ILE A 114 2.15 -7.84 4.13
CA ILE A 114 1.78 -6.86 5.15
C ILE A 114 0.25 -6.88 5.25
N ILE A 115 -0.24 -6.97 6.49
CA ILE A 115 -1.67 -7.01 6.77
C ILE A 115 -2.16 -5.61 7.12
N PHE A 116 -3.20 -5.13 6.43
CA PHE A 116 -3.89 -3.89 6.73
C PHE A 116 -5.26 -4.18 7.35
N PRO A 117 -5.37 -4.11 8.69
CA PRO A 117 -6.59 -4.49 9.39
C PRO A 117 -7.67 -3.43 9.19
N LYS A 118 -8.75 -3.78 8.49
CA LYS A 118 -10.02 -3.02 8.37
C LYS A 118 -9.90 -1.51 8.13
N ALA A 119 -8.73 -1.07 7.64
CA ALA A 119 -8.41 0.36 7.51
C ALA A 119 -8.90 0.93 6.18
N ILE A 120 -9.36 2.19 6.19
CA ILE A 120 -9.60 2.97 4.96
C ILE A 120 -8.28 3.48 4.42
N GLN A 121 -7.45 4.05 5.31
CA GLN A 121 -6.12 4.54 4.98
C GLN A 121 -5.18 4.15 6.11
N ALA A 122 -4.09 3.47 5.76
CA ALA A 122 -3.08 3.06 6.72
C ALA A 122 -1.69 3.20 6.14
N LYS A 123 -0.70 3.41 7.01
CA LYS A 123 0.72 3.41 6.67
C LYS A 123 1.40 2.27 7.40
N ASP A 124 2.33 1.64 6.72
CA ASP A 124 3.24 0.67 7.29
C ASP A 124 4.64 0.86 6.69
N THR A 125 5.60 0.06 7.09
CA THR A 125 7.00 0.22 6.68
C THR A 125 7.63 -1.14 6.45
N ILE A 126 8.23 -1.34 5.29
CA ILE A 126 9.15 -2.44 5.02
C ILE A 126 10.51 -2.06 5.59
N TYR A 127 11.14 -2.96 6.32
CA TYR A 127 12.42 -2.73 6.95
C TYR A 127 13.50 -3.63 6.35
N LEU A 128 14.67 -3.03 6.08
CA LEU A 128 15.83 -3.76 5.62
C LEU A 128 16.99 -3.52 6.58
N LYS A 129 17.78 -4.56 6.80
CA LYS A 129 19.01 -4.52 7.59
C LYS A 129 20.20 -4.75 6.66
N MET A 130 21.15 -3.83 6.67
CA MET A 130 22.42 -4.00 5.97
C MET A 130 23.33 -4.92 6.78
N LEU A 131 24.01 -5.87 6.12
CA LEU A 131 24.81 -6.91 6.78
C LEU A 131 26.31 -6.63 6.77
N ASN A 132 26.71 -5.41 6.35
CA ASN A 132 28.11 -4.98 6.33
C ASN A 132 29.05 -5.97 5.66
N ASN A 133 28.63 -6.54 4.53
CA ASN A 133 29.44 -7.46 3.75
C ASN A 133 30.79 -6.79 3.34
N PRO A 134 31.95 -7.39 3.58
CA PRO A 134 33.26 -6.81 3.24
C PRO A 134 33.56 -6.75 1.73
N ALA A 135 32.71 -7.36 0.88
CA ALA A 135 32.90 -7.31 -0.57
C ALA A 135 32.90 -5.86 -1.09
N THR A 136 33.83 -5.57 -1.99
CA THR A 136 33.94 -4.24 -2.62
C THR A 136 32.95 -4.07 -3.76
N GLY A 137 32.65 -2.81 -4.09
CA GLY A 137 31.80 -2.44 -5.21
C GLY A 137 30.33 -2.28 -4.84
N VAL A 138 29.61 -1.67 -5.73
CA VAL A 138 28.17 -1.40 -5.59
C VAL A 138 27.39 -2.69 -5.71
N ARG A 139 26.31 -2.82 -4.92
CA ARG A 139 25.30 -3.87 -5.04
C ARG A 139 23.93 -3.26 -5.24
N LYS A 140 23.06 -3.93 -5.99
CA LYS A 140 21.74 -3.40 -6.34
C LYS A 140 20.66 -4.46 -6.21
N PHE A 141 19.49 -4.03 -5.75
CA PHE A 141 18.25 -4.80 -5.76
C PHE A 141 17.07 -3.84 -5.78
N GLU A 142 15.86 -4.38 -5.81
CA GLU A 142 14.65 -3.59 -5.86
C GLU A 142 13.58 -4.25 -5.00
N GLU A 143 12.92 -3.47 -4.15
CA GLU A 143 11.68 -3.86 -3.50
C GLU A 143 10.52 -3.52 -4.41
N GLN A 144 9.63 -4.48 -4.64
CA GLN A 144 8.44 -4.31 -5.47
C GLN A 144 7.18 -4.67 -4.69
N LEU A 145 6.20 -3.78 -4.67
CA LEU A 145 4.83 -4.11 -4.31
C LEU A 145 4.23 -4.96 -5.41
N LEU A 146 3.43 -5.93 -5.05
CA LEU A 146 2.81 -6.87 -5.97
C LEU A 146 1.28 -6.78 -5.87
N ASP A 147 0.61 -6.96 -6.98
CA ASP A 147 -0.83 -7.17 -7.00
C ASP A 147 -1.17 -8.42 -6.19
N ASN A 148 -2.24 -8.36 -5.41
CA ASN A 148 -2.74 -9.49 -4.65
C ASN A 148 -4.23 -9.67 -4.91
N ILE A 149 -4.55 -10.47 -5.93
CA ILE A 149 -5.90 -10.78 -6.35
C ILE A 149 -6.39 -12.03 -5.60
N THR A 150 -7.50 -11.90 -4.91
CA THR A 150 -8.14 -12.98 -4.16
C THR A 150 -9.64 -13.04 -4.52
N PRO A 151 -10.34 -14.13 -4.18
CA PRO A 151 -11.79 -14.17 -4.37
C PRO A 151 -12.57 -13.15 -3.53
N GLN A 152 -11.94 -12.56 -2.51
CA GLN A 152 -12.56 -11.62 -1.58
C GLN A 152 -12.18 -10.16 -1.86
N PHE A 153 -10.96 -9.92 -2.36
CA PHE A 153 -10.45 -8.57 -2.60
C PHE A 153 -9.28 -8.56 -3.59
N ASP A 154 -9.08 -7.43 -4.20
CA ASP A 154 -7.91 -7.12 -5.01
C ASP A 154 -7.14 -5.97 -4.37
N VAL A 155 -5.84 -6.17 -4.13
CA VAL A 155 -4.92 -5.09 -3.77
C VAL A 155 -4.05 -4.79 -4.97
N ASP A 156 -4.33 -3.67 -5.62
CA ASP A 156 -3.61 -3.20 -6.80
C ASP A 156 -2.41 -2.34 -6.43
N ILE A 157 -1.47 -2.23 -7.34
CA ILE A 157 -0.31 -1.36 -7.21
C ILE A 157 -0.43 -0.12 -8.11
N PHE A 158 0.23 0.96 -7.71
CA PHE A 158 0.37 2.13 -8.58
C PHE A 158 1.63 2.00 -9.44
N SER A 159 1.49 1.98 -10.76
CA SER A 159 2.59 1.87 -11.72
C SER A 159 3.70 2.91 -11.53
N THR A 160 3.36 4.07 -10.97
CA THR A 160 4.29 5.17 -10.68
C THR A 160 4.95 5.08 -9.31
N ALA A 161 4.53 4.15 -8.42
CA ALA A 161 5.01 4.07 -7.03
C ALA A 161 5.00 2.64 -6.47
N PHE A 162 5.20 1.63 -7.31
CA PHE A 162 5.17 0.22 -6.89
C PHE A 162 6.55 -0.37 -6.58
N ARG A 163 7.63 0.35 -6.92
CA ARG A 163 8.99 -0.15 -6.74
C ARG A 163 9.89 0.85 -6.04
N ARG A 164 10.90 0.31 -5.36
CA ARG A 164 11.95 1.08 -4.71
C ARG A 164 13.30 0.48 -5.04
N PRO A 165 13.99 0.98 -6.08
CA PRO A 165 15.36 0.57 -6.38
C PRO A 165 16.31 0.95 -5.22
N ILE A 166 17.21 0.05 -4.85
CA ILE A 166 18.14 0.23 -3.74
C ILE A 166 19.56 -0.05 -4.21
N GLN A 167 20.44 0.90 -3.97
CA GLN A 167 21.87 0.78 -4.23
C GLN A 167 22.61 0.77 -2.91
N ILE A 168 23.44 -0.25 -2.69
CA ILE A 168 24.35 -0.40 -1.55
C ILE A 168 25.75 0.00 -1.98
N ASN A 169 26.31 1.01 -1.29
CA ASN A 169 27.69 1.50 -1.50
C ASN A 169 28.63 0.98 -0.40
#